data_fbe12fe11ea7c942bb1ae0e646d85498
#
_entry.id   fbe12fe11ea7c942bb1ae0e646d85498
#
_cell.length_a   1.000
_cell.length_b   1.000
_cell.length_c   1.000
_cell.angle_alpha   90.00
_cell.angle_beta   90.00
_cell.angle_gamma   90.00
#
_symmetry.space_group_name_H-M   'P 1'
#
loop_
_entity.id
_entity.type
_entity.pdbx_description
1 polymer ?
#
loop_
_entity_poly.entity_id
_entity_poly.type
_entity_poly.pdbx_seq_one_letter_code
_entity_poly.pdbx_strand_id
1 'polypeptide(L)'
;DLGVDVVVVGPGAESDIEGQVSMIEQQIGAGCDAIVCAPNDAGAAQGALQAAIDAGIPVLAVDTNVGIAGQTSFVGTSNVDAAYEGGKWAIEQAGTDAKAVIIYGQEGDNTSNMRMEGYEKACTEAGVEVLAKLSGNNLTDGATKAMEDLLSAYPDQIDIVLCHNDDTAIGAMNACKSAGV
;
A
#
# COMPACT_ATOMS: atom_id res chain seq x y z
N ASP A 1 -21.62 -15.14 -18.01
CA ASP A 1 -20.81 -16.33 -17.74
C ASP A 1 -19.87 -16.55 -18.94
N LEU A 2 -18.56 -16.51 -18.69
CA LEU A 2 -17.52 -16.63 -19.72
C LEU A 2 -17.01 -18.07 -19.86
N GLY A 3 -17.57 -19.03 -19.09
CA GLY A 3 -17.14 -20.44 -19.10
C GLY A 3 -15.74 -20.65 -18.53
N VAL A 4 -15.35 -19.82 -17.56
CA VAL A 4 -14.05 -19.90 -16.87
C VAL A 4 -14.26 -20.38 -15.44
N ASP A 5 -13.51 -21.41 -15.04
CA ASP A 5 -13.44 -21.88 -13.66
C ASP A 5 -12.37 -21.07 -12.91
N VAL A 6 -12.76 -20.45 -11.81
CA VAL A 6 -11.86 -19.62 -11.00
C VAL A 6 -11.56 -20.30 -9.67
N VAL A 7 -10.29 -20.52 -9.40
CA VAL A 7 -9.79 -20.99 -8.09
C VAL A 7 -9.17 -19.80 -7.38
N VAL A 8 -9.71 -19.44 -6.21
CA VAL A 8 -9.19 -18.32 -5.39
C VAL A 8 -8.43 -18.90 -4.21
N VAL A 9 -7.17 -18.54 -4.10
CA VAL A 9 -6.29 -18.93 -2.98
C VAL A 9 -5.56 -17.70 -2.45
N GLY A 10 -5.24 -17.73 -1.17
CA GLY A 10 -4.47 -16.66 -0.54
C GLY A 10 -4.00 -17.06 0.85
N PRO A 11 -2.90 -16.50 1.35
CA PRO A 11 -2.43 -16.73 2.69
C PRO A 11 -3.40 -16.14 3.73
N GLY A 12 -3.28 -16.57 4.97
CA GLY A 12 -4.13 -16.11 6.07
C GLY A 12 -3.83 -14.67 6.53
N ALA A 13 -2.68 -14.11 6.13
CA ALA A 13 -2.26 -12.74 6.42
C ALA A 13 -1.37 -12.21 5.28
N GLU A 14 -1.40 -10.91 5.06
CA GLU A 14 -0.54 -10.24 4.06
C GLU A 14 0.96 -10.39 4.37
N SER A 15 1.32 -10.54 5.63
CA SER A 15 2.70 -10.77 6.06
C SER A 15 3.26 -12.17 5.73
N ASP A 16 2.40 -13.12 5.32
CA ASP A 16 2.81 -14.46 4.92
C ASP A 16 3.23 -14.50 3.43
N ILE A 17 4.35 -13.85 3.14
CA ILE A 17 4.91 -13.72 1.79
C ILE A 17 5.32 -15.07 1.23
N GLU A 18 6.00 -15.91 2.02
CA GLU A 18 6.45 -17.25 1.59
C GLU A 18 5.27 -18.18 1.29
N GLY A 19 4.20 -18.08 2.11
CA GLY A 19 2.96 -18.82 1.86
C GLY A 19 2.34 -18.45 0.53
N GLN A 20 2.30 -17.17 0.17
CA GLN A 20 1.77 -16.73 -1.13
C GLN A 20 2.62 -17.26 -2.29
N VAL A 21 3.96 -17.17 -2.20
CA VAL A 21 4.86 -17.72 -3.24
C VAL A 21 4.62 -19.20 -3.45
N SER A 22 4.53 -19.99 -2.36
CA SER A 22 4.23 -21.41 -2.43
C SER A 22 2.87 -21.71 -3.09
N MET A 23 1.85 -20.89 -2.83
CA MET A 23 0.54 -21.02 -3.47
C MET A 23 0.61 -20.76 -4.99
N ILE A 24 1.39 -19.77 -5.44
CA ILE A 24 1.63 -19.52 -6.87
C ILE A 24 2.26 -20.76 -7.51
N GLU A 25 3.32 -21.31 -6.91
CA GLU A 25 3.99 -22.51 -7.40
C GLU A 25 3.06 -23.72 -7.47
N GLN A 26 2.19 -23.89 -6.48
CA GLN A 26 1.18 -24.95 -6.47
C GLN A 26 0.18 -24.82 -7.63
N GLN A 27 -0.29 -23.60 -7.94
CA GLN A 27 -1.21 -23.39 -9.07
C GLN A 27 -0.52 -23.67 -10.42
N ILE A 28 0.76 -23.30 -10.56
CA ILE A 28 1.57 -23.66 -11.74
C ILE A 28 1.65 -25.19 -11.87
N GLY A 29 1.97 -25.88 -10.78
CA GLY A 29 2.04 -27.34 -10.73
C GLY A 29 0.69 -28.04 -10.97
N ALA A 30 -0.41 -27.41 -10.63
CA ALA A 30 -1.76 -27.89 -10.92
C ALA A 30 -2.19 -27.70 -12.38
N GLY A 31 -1.40 -26.95 -13.18
CA GLY A 31 -1.67 -26.74 -14.60
C GLY A 31 -2.77 -25.71 -14.88
N CYS A 32 -2.81 -24.61 -14.15
CA CYS A 32 -3.74 -23.54 -14.42
C CYS A 32 -3.47 -22.87 -15.79
N ASP A 33 -4.52 -22.40 -16.45
CA ASP A 33 -4.42 -21.77 -17.77
C ASP A 33 -4.03 -20.28 -17.71
N ALA A 34 -4.19 -19.62 -16.56
CA ALA A 34 -3.78 -18.25 -16.31
C ALA A 34 -3.63 -17.98 -14.81
N ILE A 35 -2.80 -17.03 -14.45
CA ILE A 35 -2.65 -16.54 -13.07
C ILE A 35 -3.02 -15.06 -13.00
N VAL A 36 -3.95 -14.72 -12.11
CA VAL A 36 -4.25 -13.35 -11.69
C VAL A 36 -3.74 -13.22 -10.26
N CYS A 37 -2.76 -12.38 -10.02
CA CYS A 37 -2.08 -12.27 -8.72
C CYS A 37 -2.07 -10.81 -8.23
N ALA A 38 -2.45 -10.63 -6.95
CA ALA A 38 -2.15 -9.44 -6.17
C ALA A 38 -1.01 -9.79 -5.21
N PRO A 39 0.25 -9.57 -5.57
CA PRO A 39 1.37 -10.02 -4.75
C PRO A 39 1.51 -9.17 -3.47
N ASN A 40 1.65 -9.83 -2.33
CA ASN A 40 1.92 -9.19 -1.05
C ASN A 40 3.31 -8.52 -1.03
N ASP A 41 4.28 -9.14 -1.73
CA ASP A 41 5.60 -8.56 -2.01
C ASP A 41 5.96 -8.82 -3.46
N ALA A 42 6.12 -7.73 -4.23
CA ALA A 42 6.41 -7.81 -5.65
C ALA A 42 7.76 -8.50 -5.93
N GLY A 43 8.78 -8.24 -5.12
CA GLY A 43 10.12 -8.80 -5.28
C GLY A 43 10.14 -10.30 -5.01
N ALA A 44 9.51 -10.75 -3.94
CA ALA A 44 9.44 -12.16 -3.57
C ALA A 44 8.64 -12.99 -4.59
N ALA A 45 7.57 -12.43 -5.16
CA ALA A 45 6.74 -13.11 -6.14
C ALA A 45 7.38 -13.24 -7.52
N GLN A 46 8.40 -12.43 -7.86
CA GLN A 46 9.00 -12.39 -9.21
C GLN A 46 9.43 -13.76 -9.72
N GLY A 47 10.13 -14.53 -8.90
CA GLY A 47 10.67 -15.83 -9.31
C GLY A 47 9.57 -16.84 -9.70
N ALA A 48 8.55 -16.96 -8.86
CA ALA A 48 7.43 -17.86 -9.11
C ALA A 48 6.58 -17.41 -10.32
N LEU A 49 6.29 -16.11 -10.42
CA LEU A 49 5.53 -15.58 -11.55
C LEU A 49 6.33 -15.64 -12.88
N GLN A 50 7.65 -15.46 -12.82
CA GLN A 50 8.49 -15.67 -14.00
C GLN A 50 8.46 -17.15 -14.44
N ALA A 51 8.50 -18.09 -13.50
CA ALA A 51 8.37 -19.52 -13.82
C ALA A 51 7.03 -19.85 -14.50
N ALA A 52 5.93 -19.19 -14.10
CA ALA A 52 4.64 -19.30 -14.78
C ALA A 52 4.73 -18.82 -16.25
N ILE A 53 5.32 -17.64 -16.46
CA ILE A 53 5.50 -17.07 -17.81
C ILE A 53 6.36 -17.99 -18.68
N ASP A 54 7.46 -18.51 -18.15
CA ASP A 54 8.35 -19.43 -18.84
C ASP A 54 7.67 -20.77 -19.19
N ALA A 55 6.68 -21.18 -18.39
CA ALA A 55 5.80 -22.31 -18.68
C ALA A 55 4.68 -22.00 -19.70
N GLY A 56 4.59 -20.75 -20.18
CA GLY A 56 3.56 -20.31 -21.13
C GLY A 56 2.23 -19.93 -20.47
N ILE A 57 2.18 -19.77 -19.15
CA ILE A 57 0.98 -19.38 -18.41
C ILE A 57 0.90 -17.84 -18.38
N PRO A 58 -0.16 -17.23 -18.93
CA PRO A 58 -0.37 -15.78 -18.84
C PRO A 58 -0.45 -15.31 -17.38
N VAL A 59 0.28 -14.23 -17.07
CA VAL A 59 0.29 -13.62 -15.74
C VAL A 59 -0.27 -12.21 -15.80
N LEU A 60 -1.31 -11.94 -15.03
CA LEU A 60 -1.89 -10.63 -14.82
C LEU A 60 -1.65 -10.20 -13.37
N ALA A 61 -0.96 -9.09 -13.17
CA ALA A 61 -0.82 -8.50 -11.86
C ALA A 61 -1.99 -7.55 -11.58
N VAL A 62 -2.49 -7.58 -10.35
CA VAL A 62 -3.57 -6.71 -9.88
C VAL A 62 -3.08 -6.00 -8.63
N ASP A 63 -3.47 -4.73 -8.46
CA ASP A 63 -3.11 -3.87 -7.33
C ASP A 63 -1.60 -3.57 -7.23
N THR A 64 -0.76 -4.58 -7.03
CA THR A 64 0.70 -4.45 -6.95
C THR A 64 1.36 -4.95 -8.23
N ASN A 65 2.08 -4.07 -8.92
CA ASN A 65 2.78 -4.42 -10.16
C ASN A 65 4.09 -5.15 -9.84
N VAL A 66 4.28 -6.33 -10.45
CA VAL A 66 5.51 -7.12 -10.32
C VAL A 66 6.63 -6.60 -11.22
N GLY A 67 6.28 -6.04 -12.38
CA GLY A 67 7.23 -5.42 -13.31
C GLY A 67 8.20 -6.42 -13.96
N ILE A 68 7.78 -7.68 -14.18
CA ILE A 68 8.58 -8.73 -14.84
C ILE A 68 8.36 -8.79 -16.34
N ALA A 69 9.40 -9.22 -17.07
CA ALA A 69 9.33 -9.37 -18.52
C ALA A 69 8.33 -10.46 -18.91
N GLY A 70 7.44 -10.18 -19.86
CA GLY A 70 6.43 -11.13 -20.31
C GLY A 70 5.15 -11.12 -19.48
N GLN A 71 5.02 -10.31 -18.45
CA GLN A 71 3.76 -10.07 -17.76
C GLN A 71 2.70 -9.61 -18.78
N THR A 72 1.55 -10.28 -18.79
CA THR A 72 0.51 -10.04 -19.80
C THR A 72 -0.18 -8.68 -19.61
N SER A 73 -0.48 -8.33 -18.34
CA SER A 73 -1.13 -7.06 -18.01
C SER A 73 -0.93 -6.71 -16.53
N PHE A 74 -1.13 -5.42 -16.23
CA PHE A 74 -1.30 -4.91 -14.87
C PHE A 74 -2.58 -4.10 -14.79
N VAL A 75 -3.35 -4.33 -13.73
CA VAL A 75 -4.55 -3.56 -13.42
C VAL A 75 -4.45 -3.06 -11.98
N GLY A 76 -4.30 -1.78 -11.81
CA GLY A 76 -4.13 -1.17 -10.48
C GLY A 76 -4.19 0.34 -10.52
N THR A 77 -4.06 0.94 -9.35
CA THR A 77 -4.04 2.40 -9.17
C THR A 77 -2.64 2.95 -9.47
N SER A 78 -2.55 4.14 -10.07
CA SER A 78 -1.33 4.94 -10.05
C SER A 78 -1.14 5.51 -8.64
N ASN A 79 -0.46 4.74 -7.76
CA ASN A 79 -0.40 5.04 -6.33
C ASN A 79 0.27 6.39 -6.03
N VAL A 80 1.32 6.76 -6.79
CA VAL A 80 1.98 8.06 -6.64
C VAL A 80 1.02 9.19 -6.99
N ASP A 81 0.34 9.11 -8.15
CA ASP A 81 -0.55 10.18 -8.60
C ASP A 81 -1.79 10.30 -7.71
N ALA A 82 -2.38 9.16 -7.31
CA ALA A 82 -3.54 9.16 -6.42
C ALA A 82 -3.22 9.78 -5.05
N ALA A 83 -2.09 9.42 -4.45
CA ALA A 83 -1.65 9.99 -3.19
C ALA A 83 -1.27 11.47 -3.33
N TYR A 84 -0.62 11.86 -4.45
CA TYR A 84 -0.34 13.26 -4.74
C TYR A 84 -1.61 14.10 -4.81
N GLU A 85 -2.63 13.68 -5.53
CA GLU A 85 -3.90 14.40 -5.60
C GLU A 85 -4.63 14.42 -4.25
N GLY A 86 -4.59 13.32 -3.48
CA GLY A 86 -5.11 13.29 -2.11
C GLY A 86 -4.38 14.25 -1.16
N GLY A 87 -3.06 14.30 -1.24
CA GLY A 87 -2.23 15.24 -0.49
C GLY A 87 -2.54 16.69 -0.84
N LYS A 88 -2.64 17.01 -2.13
CA LYS A 88 -3.05 18.36 -2.58
C LYS A 88 -4.41 18.76 -2.02
N TRP A 89 -5.40 17.86 -2.12
CA TRP A 89 -6.72 18.14 -1.57
C TRP A 89 -6.68 18.43 -0.07
N ALA A 90 -5.93 17.65 0.70
CA ALA A 90 -5.78 17.87 2.13
C ALA A 90 -5.13 19.24 2.45
N ILE A 91 -4.11 19.62 1.69
CA ILE A 91 -3.43 20.91 1.82
C ILE A 91 -4.36 22.07 1.44
N GLU A 92 -5.18 21.91 0.39
CA GLU A 92 -6.20 22.91 0.01
C GLU A 92 -7.22 23.16 1.13
N GLN A 93 -7.56 22.13 1.92
CA GLN A 93 -8.48 22.27 3.06
C GLN A 93 -7.82 22.93 4.27
N ALA A 94 -6.56 22.58 4.58
CA ALA A 94 -5.86 23.03 5.78
C ALA A 94 -5.08 24.34 5.58
N GLY A 95 -4.67 24.64 4.35
CA GLY A 95 -3.81 25.77 4.00
C GLY A 95 -2.33 25.41 3.94
N THR A 96 -1.54 26.26 3.29
CA THR A 96 -0.10 26.03 3.05
C THR A 96 0.77 26.26 4.30
N ASP A 97 0.26 26.94 5.32
CA ASP A 97 0.95 27.12 6.60
C ASP A 97 0.79 25.89 7.54
N ALA A 98 -0.03 24.92 7.12
CA ALA A 98 -0.28 23.70 7.85
C ALA A 98 0.97 22.81 7.91
N LYS A 99 1.04 21.96 8.94
CA LYS A 99 2.07 20.96 9.13
C LYS A 99 1.49 19.56 9.04
N ALA A 100 2.17 18.69 8.31
CA ALA A 100 1.69 17.35 8.03
C ALA A 100 2.51 16.27 8.76
N VAL A 101 1.86 15.14 9.02
CA VAL A 101 2.52 13.87 9.33
C VAL A 101 2.06 12.80 8.36
N ILE A 102 2.89 11.79 8.11
CA ILE A 102 2.56 10.67 7.24
C ILE A 102 2.59 9.37 8.04
N ILE A 103 1.50 8.62 8.02
CA ILE A 103 1.45 7.25 8.56
C ILE A 103 1.46 6.31 7.37
N TYR A 104 2.65 5.73 7.09
CA TYR A 104 2.84 4.81 6.00
C TYR A 104 2.57 3.35 6.44
N GLY A 105 2.57 2.43 5.48
CA GLY A 105 2.27 1.03 5.71
C GLY A 105 3.42 0.23 6.30
N GLN A 106 3.57 -1.01 5.84
CA GLN A 106 4.68 -1.87 6.26
C GLN A 106 5.98 -1.45 5.59
N GLU A 107 7.10 -1.60 6.29
CA GLU A 107 8.44 -1.40 5.72
C GLU A 107 8.67 -2.35 4.52
N GLY A 108 9.14 -1.80 3.42
CA GLY A 108 9.38 -2.55 2.18
C GLY A 108 8.16 -2.74 1.28
N ASP A 109 6.95 -2.41 1.73
CA ASP A 109 5.75 -2.41 0.90
C ASP A 109 5.85 -1.35 -0.20
N ASN A 110 5.92 -1.82 -1.46
CA ASN A 110 6.06 -0.95 -2.62
C ASN A 110 4.88 0.00 -2.80
N THR A 111 3.66 -0.45 -2.56
CA THR A 111 2.44 0.37 -2.64
C THR A 111 2.46 1.49 -1.61
N SER A 112 2.88 1.17 -0.38
CA SER A 112 3.07 2.14 0.69
C SER A 112 4.13 3.19 0.32
N ASN A 113 5.27 2.75 -0.21
CA ASN A 113 6.34 3.65 -0.63
C ASN A 113 5.89 4.62 -1.74
N MET A 114 5.14 4.11 -2.73
CA MET A 114 4.60 4.93 -3.82
C MET A 114 3.58 5.96 -3.31
N ARG A 115 2.70 5.60 -2.38
CA ARG A 115 1.75 6.55 -1.77
C ARG A 115 2.46 7.59 -0.92
N MET A 116 3.45 7.18 -0.15
CA MET A 116 4.28 8.10 0.64
C MET A 116 5.01 9.11 -0.28
N GLU A 117 5.60 8.65 -1.40
CA GLU A 117 6.21 9.51 -2.41
C GLU A 117 5.23 10.56 -2.95
N GLY A 118 3.99 10.16 -3.27
CA GLY A 118 2.95 11.07 -3.74
C GLY A 118 2.60 12.15 -2.71
N TYR A 119 2.44 11.77 -1.45
CA TYR A 119 2.19 12.72 -0.36
C TYR A 119 3.36 13.69 -0.14
N GLU A 120 4.59 13.17 -0.12
CA GLU A 120 5.80 14.00 0.04
C GLU A 120 5.95 15.00 -1.11
N LYS A 121 5.66 14.56 -2.34
CA LYS A 121 5.66 15.44 -3.51
C LYS A 121 4.64 16.57 -3.36
N ALA A 122 3.40 16.26 -2.95
CA ALA A 122 2.36 17.27 -2.74
C ALA A 122 2.77 18.29 -1.67
N CYS A 123 3.28 17.82 -0.53
CA CYS A 123 3.76 18.69 0.55
C CYS A 123 4.95 19.56 0.08
N THR A 124 5.91 18.97 -0.61
CA THR A 124 7.11 19.69 -1.09
C THR A 124 6.74 20.81 -2.07
N GLU A 125 5.87 20.52 -3.05
CA GLU A 125 5.44 21.50 -4.05
C GLU A 125 4.63 22.65 -3.44
N ALA A 126 3.86 22.39 -2.38
CA ALA A 126 3.08 23.39 -1.66
C ALA A 126 3.86 24.13 -0.56
N GLY A 127 5.09 23.67 -0.24
CA GLY A 127 5.89 24.24 0.86
C GLY A 127 5.40 23.83 2.25
N VAL A 128 4.58 22.78 2.37
CA VAL A 128 4.07 22.25 3.63
C VAL A 128 5.14 21.41 4.32
N GLU A 129 5.41 21.69 5.60
CA GLU A 129 6.36 20.94 6.40
C GLU A 129 5.80 19.56 6.78
N VAL A 130 6.55 18.49 6.47
CA VAL A 130 6.28 17.14 6.99
C VAL A 130 7.09 16.93 8.27
N LEU A 131 6.42 16.98 9.43
CA LEU A 131 7.05 16.87 10.75
C LEU A 131 7.69 15.51 11.00
N ALA A 132 6.98 14.45 10.63
CA ALA A 132 7.46 13.07 10.79
C ALA A 132 6.70 12.09 9.92
N LYS A 133 7.32 10.91 9.77
CA LYS A 133 6.74 9.75 9.09
C LYS A 133 6.90 8.53 9.98
N LEU A 134 5.81 7.81 10.28
CA LEU A 134 5.83 6.59 11.08
C LEU A 134 5.07 5.46 10.37
N SER A 135 5.52 4.22 10.61
CA SER A 135 4.82 3.05 10.09
C SER A 135 3.61 2.70 10.95
N GLY A 136 2.46 2.46 10.30
CA GLY A 136 1.26 1.86 10.90
C GLY A 136 1.15 0.36 10.60
N ASN A 137 2.13 -0.24 9.90
CA ASN A 137 2.18 -1.67 9.54
C ASN A 137 0.91 -2.18 8.81
N ASN A 138 0.25 -1.33 8.03
CA ASN A 138 -1.03 -1.62 7.35
C ASN A 138 -2.20 -1.97 8.30
N LEU A 139 -2.07 -1.70 9.60
CA LEU A 139 -3.03 -2.12 10.63
C LEU A 139 -3.58 -0.94 11.42
N THR A 140 -4.85 -1.03 11.79
CA THR A 140 -5.53 -0.02 12.64
C THR A 140 -4.79 0.18 13.97
N ASP A 141 -4.42 -0.90 14.66
CA ASP A 141 -3.74 -0.81 15.97
C ASP A 141 -2.34 -0.21 15.84
N GLY A 142 -1.61 -0.58 14.77
CA GLY A 142 -0.29 -0.02 14.49
C GLY A 142 -0.35 1.49 14.21
N ALA A 143 -1.32 1.92 13.43
CA ALA A 143 -1.53 3.33 13.12
C ALA A 143 -2.06 4.13 14.33
N THR A 144 -2.90 3.52 15.18
CA THR A 144 -3.32 4.15 16.44
C THR A 144 -2.11 4.49 17.30
N LYS A 145 -1.22 3.51 17.49
CA LYS A 145 0.01 3.72 18.26
C LYS A 145 0.93 4.76 17.62
N ALA A 146 1.13 4.69 16.30
CA ALA A 146 1.95 5.67 15.58
C ALA A 146 1.40 7.10 15.75
N MET A 147 0.06 7.27 15.68
CA MET A 147 -0.55 8.58 15.87
C MET A 147 -0.46 9.09 17.32
N GLU A 148 -0.59 8.22 18.32
CA GLU A 148 -0.37 8.57 19.73
C GLU A 148 1.06 9.07 19.96
N ASP A 149 2.06 8.39 19.37
CA ASP A 149 3.47 8.79 19.44
C ASP A 149 3.68 10.15 18.75
N LEU A 150 3.04 10.40 17.59
CA LEU A 150 3.10 11.67 16.86
C LEU A 150 2.46 12.81 17.64
N LEU A 151 1.27 12.62 18.22
CA LEU A 151 0.59 13.63 19.03
C LEU A 151 1.42 13.99 20.28
N SER A 152 2.10 13.01 20.87
CA SER A 152 3.00 13.24 22.01
C SER A 152 4.27 14.00 21.62
N ALA A 153 4.83 13.72 20.45
CA ALA A 153 6.06 14.35 19.96
C ALA A 153 5.84 15.77 19.43
N TYR A 154 4.66 16.04 18.87
CA TYR A 154 4.31 17.31 18.21
C TYR A 154 2.99 17.89 18.74
N PRO A 155 2.89 18.19 20.05
CA PRO A 155 1.65 18.71 20.64
C PRO A 155 1.21 20.00 19.96
N ASP A 156 -0.06 20.06 19.57
CA ASP A 156 -0.72 21.23 18.93
C ASP A 156 -0.04 21.70 17.61
N GLN A 157 0.70 20.81 16.93
CA GLN A 157 1.42 21.17 15.70
C GLN A 157 0.96 20.39 14.46
N ILE A 158 0.11 19.38 14.60
CA ILE A 158 -0.30 18.53 13.48
C ILE A 158 -1.63 19.05 12.96
N ASP A 159 -1.64 19.49 11.70
CA ASP A 159 -2.83 19.99 11.02
C ASP A 159 -3.35 18.97 9.98
N ILE A 160 -2.44 18.16 9.42
CA ILE A 160 -2.76 17.17 8.37
C ILE A 160 -2.15 15.82 8.73
N VAL A 161 -2.97 14.77 8.63
CA VAL A 161 -2.51 13.38 8.75
C VAL A 161 -2.76 12.67 7.43
N LEU A 162 -1.69 12.27 6.74
CA LEU A 162 -1.73 11.55 5.48
C LEU A 162 -1.49 10.05 5.74
N CYS A 163 -2.47 9.23 5.41
CA CYS A 163 -2.47 7.80 5.74
C CYS A 163 -2.39 6.94 4.48
N HIS A 164 -1.65 5.83 4.58
CA HIS A 164 -1.41 4.90 3.49
C HIS A 164 -2.70 4.22 2.98
N ASN A 165 -3.58 3.78 3.89
CA ASN A 165 -4.81 3.06 3.59
C ASN A 165 -5.90 3.36 4.62
N ASP A 166 -7.09 2.76 4.46
CA ASP A 166 -8.25 2.96 5.33
C ASP A 166 -7.95 2.54 6.77
N ASP A 167 -7.30 1.39 6.97
CA ASP A 167 -6.96 0.88 8.32
C ASP A 167 -6.05 1.85 9.07
N THR A 168 -5.03 2.38 8.41
CA THR A 168 -4.14 3.39 9.02
C THR A 168 -4.85 4.71 9.27
N ALA A 169 -5.79 5.11 8.40
CA ALA A 169 -6.60 6.31 8.63
C ALA A 169 -7.56 6.14 9.81
N ILE A 170 -8.23 4.99 9.91
CA ILE A 170 -9.11 4.67 11.05
C ILE A 170 -8.32 4.66 12.37
N GLY A 171 -7.13 4.07 12.36
CA GLY A 171 -6.24 4.06 13.53
C GLY A 171 -5.85 5.47 13.98
N ALA A 172 -5.41 6.31 13.04
CA ALA A 172 -5.07 7.70 13.32
C ALA A 172 -6.27 8.50 13.87
N MET A 173 -7.45 8.35 13.24
CA MET A 173 -8.69 8.98 13.72
C MET A 173 -9.07 8.56 15.14
N ASN A 174 -8.88 7.28 15.50
CA ASN A 174 -9.16 6.78 16.84
C ASN A 174 -8.23 7.43 17.88
N ALA A 175 -6.95 7.56 17.58
CA ALA A 175 -5.99 8.24 18.45
C ALA A 175 -6.33 9.74 18.62
N CYS A 176 -6.62 10.45 17.53
CA CYS A 176 -7.05 11.86 17.60
C CYS A 176 -8.29 12.05 18.47
N LYS A 177 -9.34 11.24 18.25
CA LYS A 177 -10.57 11.28 19.08
C LYS A 177 -10.29 11.01 20.56
N SER A 178 -9.40 10.07 20.86
CA SER A 178 -9.03 9.75 22.24
C SER A 178 -8.26 10.88 22.91
N ALA A 179 -7.45 11.63 22.14
CA ALA A 179 -6.72 12.80 22.59
C ALA A 179 -7.60 14.06 22.68
N GLY A 180 -8.78 14.06 22.07
CA GLY A 180 -9.71 15.21 22.07
C GLY A 180 -9.38 16.26 21.01
N VAL A 181 -8.72 15.87 19.93
CA VAL A 181 -8.33 16.72 18.78
C VAL A 181 -8.97 16.21 17.49
#